data_d964f5ef55a55c6328b5ea195d69d67d
#
_entry.id   d964f5ef55a55c6328b5ea195d69d67d
#
_cell.length_a   1.000
_cell.length_b   1.000
_cell.length_c   1.000
_cell.angle_alpha   90.00
_cell.angle_beta   90.00
_cell.angle_gamma   90.00
#
_symmetry.space_group_name_H-M   'P 1'
#
loop_
_entity.id
_entity.type
_entity.pdbx_description
1 polymer ?
#
loop_
_entity_poly.entity_id
_entity_poly.type
_entity_poly.pdbx_seq_one_letter_code
_entity_poly.pdbx_strand_id
1 'polypeptide(L)'
;TVRVFVVVPPRTLLLDVAGPIEVLRKANLEQSEVQFEVTFIGPSETALSSIGLTISNIEPLPENLPDDAMVVISGSADIPLGGVGNSGEKDDVLEAQIVSWMRRAIRPGIRLVSICSGALLAARAGLLDGYDCTTHHMAIEELNRLAPTSRVLQNRLFVEDRDRLTSAGITAGIDLMLHIVAEIAGHALALSIARYLVVYLRRSGGDPQLSPWLEGRNHMHPVVHRAQDAIAENPAASWSVEKLADISGASPRNLSRLFNEHAHMSVTDYANRLKVSLAREMLLNSTLDMENIAERAGFASARQFRRVWERIYDAPPSRIRMLGAGIDTY
;
A
#
# COMPACT_ATOMS: atom_id res chain seq x y z
N THR A 1 21.20 8.77 15.58
CA THR A 1 20.04 9.61 15.28
C THR A 1 19.76 9.57 13.78
N VAL A 2 18.49 9.44 13.39
CA VAL A 2 18.00 9.52 12.01
C VAL A 2 17.16 10.79 11.87
N ARG A 3 17.57 11.73 11.02
CA ARG A 3 16.87 12.98 10.81
C ARG A 3 15.79 12.80 9.73
N VAL A 4 14.54 13.03 10.10
CA VAL A 4 13.36 12.78 9.26
C VAL A 4 12.66 14.10 8.96
N PHE A 5 12.64 14.49 7.71
CA PHE A 5 11.95 15.67 7.22
C PHE A 5 10.63 15.28 6.55
N VAL A 6 9.53 15.66 7.16
CA VAL A 6 8.19 15.32 6.67
C VAL A 6 7.64 16.50 5.90
N VAL A 7 7.56 16.38 4.59
CA VAL A 7 6.99 17.39 3.71
C VAL A 7 5.47 17.33 3.78
N VAL A 8 4.85 18.43 4.14
CA VAL A 8 3.40 18.59 4.26
C VAL A 8 2.88 19.40 3.08
N PRO A 9 2.35 18.76 2.03
CA PRO A 9 1.78 19.47 0.89
C PRO A 9 0.41 20.09 1.25
N PRO A 10 -0.10 21.02 0.43
CA PRO A 10 -1.47 21.51 0.60
C PRO A 10 -2.47 20.35 0.51
N ARG A 11 -3.56 20.44 1.28
CA ARG A 11 -4.62 19.42 1.39
C ARG A 11 -4.09 18.01 1.74
N THR A 12 -3.02 17.97 2.54
CA THR A 12 -2.33 16.72 2.88
C THR A 12 -3.29 15.64 3.39
N LEU A 13 -3.13 14.42 2.92
CA LEU A 13 -3.83 13.25 3.46
C LEU A 13 -3.32 13.01 4.89
N LEU A 14 -4.14 13.34 5.90
CA LEU A 14 -3.70 13.31 7.28
C LEU A 14 -3.22 11.94 7.73
N LEU A 15 -3.84 10.87 7.27
CA LEU A 15 -3.45 9.50 7.62
C LEU A 15 -2.10 9.12 7.00
N ASP A 16 -1.75 9.67 5.83
CA ASP A 16 -0.43 9.46 5.20
C ASP A 16 0.71 10.09 6.00
N VAL A 17 0.41 11.08 6.84
CA VAL A 17 1.36 11.69 7.76
C VAL A 17 1.29 11.01 9.13
N ALA A 18 0.12 11.01 9.74
CA ALA A 18 -0.06 10.59 11.13
C ALA A 18 0.31 9.11 11.35
N GLY A 19 -0.11 8.21 10.45
CA GLY A 19 0.16 6.77 10.56
C GLY A 19 1.65 6.43 10.57
N PRO A 20 2.41 6.79 9.53
CA PRO A 20 3.85 6.53 9.46
C PRO A 20 4.65 7.20 10.59
N ILE A 21 4.30 8.43 10.94
CA ILE A 21 5.04 9.17 11.97
C ILE A 21 4.74 8.62 13.38
N GLU A 22 3.55 8.08 13.61
CA GLU A 22 3.23 7.38 14.86
C GLU A 22 4.09 6.11 15.05
N VAL A 23 4.47 5.43 13.95
CA VAL A 23 5.44 4.32 13.99
C VAL A 23 6.79 4.81 14.53
N LEU A 24 7.32 5.93 14.01
CA LEU A 24 8.60 6.51 14.45
C LEU A 24 8.53 7.01 15.90
N ARG A 25 7.42 7.69 16.26
CA ARG A 25 7.20 8.13 17.65
C ARG A 25 7.25 6.94 18.61
N LYS A 26 6.59 5.85 18.27
CA LYS A 26 6.55 4.65 19.10
C LYS A 26 7.92 3.97 19.16
N ALA A 27 8.67 3.94 18.05
CA ALA A 27 10.05 3.46 18.03
C ALA A 27 10.93 4.21 19.03
N ASN A 28 10.85 5.53 19.07
CA ASN A 28 11.59 6.36 20.02
C ASN A 28 11.23 6.09 21.49
N LEU A 29 10.00 5.64 21.76
CA LEU A 29 9.55 5.37 23.14
C LEU A 29 9.96 3.97 23.64
N GLU A 30 10.18 3.01 22.75
CA GLU A 30 10.46 1.62 23.12
C GLU A 30 11.96 1.29 23.23
N GLN A 31 12.80 2.12 22.66
CA GLN A 31 14.26 1.95 22.72
C GLN A 31 14.98 3.31 22.65
N SER A 32 16.29 3.33 23.01
CA SER A 32 17.12 4.54 23.03
C SER A 32 18.34 4.49 22.10
N GLU A 33 18.56 3.37 21.41
CA GLU A 33 19.73 3.18 20.56
C GLU A 33 19.64 4.00 19.27
N VAL A 34 18.43 4.06 18.68
CA VAL A 34 18.13 4.83 17.49
C VAL A 34 17.05 5.87 17.79
N GLN A 35 17.35 7.14 17.54
CA GLN A 35 16.38 8.23 17.69
C GLN A 35 15.99 8.77 16.32
N PHE A 36 14.69 8.85 16.05
CA PHE A 36 14.13 9.49 14.88
C PHE A 36 13.74 10.92 15.22
N GLU A 37 14.50 11.89 14.74
CA GLU A 37 14.21 13.32 14.91
C GLU A 37 13.32 13.78 13.77
N VAL A 38 12.04 14.02 14.04
CA VAL A 38 11.04 14.36 13.04
C VAL A 38 10.83 15.87 13.01
N THR A 39 11.01 16.47 11.83
CA THR A 39 10.71 17.87 11.53
C THR A 39 9.67 17.94 10.43
N PHE A 40 8.57 18.64 10.67
CA PHE A 40 7.55 18.91 9.64
C PHE A 40 7.95 20.16 8.87
N ILE A 41 8.05 20.05 7.56
CA ILE A 41 8.48 21.12 6.66
C ILE A 41 7.46 21.32 5.54
N GLY A 42 7.40 22.54 5.01
CA GLY A 42 6.47 22.82 3.93
C GLY A 42 6.61 24.23 3.35
N PRO A 43 5.85 24.53 2.30
CA PRO A 43 5.86 25.86 1.64
C PRO A 43 5.06 26.91 2.43
N SER A 44 4.34 26.50 3.50
CA SER A 44 3.53 27.36 4.34
C SER A 44 3.60 26.89 5.80
N GLU A 45 3.52 27.81 6.76
CA GLU A 45 3.51 27.50 8.21
C GLU A 45 2.29 26.68 8.64
N THR A 46 1.25 26.65 7.83
CA THR A 46 0.02 25.90 8.06
C THR A 46 -0.46 25.20 6.79
N ALA A 47 -1.11 24.05 6.93
CA ALA A 47 -1.75 23.33 5.84
C ALA A 47 -3.12 22.80 6.28
N LEU A 48 -4.11 22.90 5.39
CA LEU A 48 -5.39 22.22 5.57
C LEU A 48 -5.21 20.73 5.27
N SER A 49 -5.67 19.86 6.17
CA SER A 49 -5.66 18.43 5.94
C SER A 49 -6.90 17.93 5.17
N SER A 50 -6.83 16.71 4.69
CA SER A 50 -7.95 16.01 4.02
C SER A 50 -9.25 15.97 4.83
N ILE A 51 -9.16 15.98 6.16
CA ILE A 51 -10.32 15.91 7.07
C ILE A 51 -10.73 17.28 7.64
N GLY A 52 -10.23 18.38 7.06
CA GLY A 52 -10.61 19.74 7.47
C GLY A 52 -9.88 20.27 8.71
N LEU A 53 -8.94 19.53 9.29
CA LEU A 53 -8.09 20.05 10.37
C LEU A 53 -6.94 20.86 9.80
N THR A 54 -6.61 21.97 10.45
CA THR A 54 -5.41 22.75 10.13
C THR A 54 -4.21 22.19 10.89
N ILE A 55 -3.18 21.80 10.14
CA ILE A 55 -1.87 21.44 10.67
C ILE A 55 -1.06 22.72 10.80
N SER A 56 -0.41 22.93 11.93
CA SER A 56 0.43 24.09 12.24
C SER A 56 1.83 23.65 12.65
N ASN A 57 2.72 24.61 12.91
CA ASN A 57 4.13 24.39 13.24
C ASN A 57 4.89 23.66 12.13
N ILE A 58 4.61 24.00 10.88
CA ILE A 58 5.33 23.56 9.72
C ILE A 58 6.49 24.52 9.50
N GLU A 59 7.74 24.00 9.55
CA GLU A 59 8.94 24.79 9.30
C GLU A 59 9.12 25.06 7.79
N PRO A 60 9.81 26.13 7.42
CA PRO A 60 10.16 26.38 6.01
C PRO A 60 10.97 25.23 5.39
N LEU A 61 10.84 25.04 4.10
CA LEU A 61 11.65 24.10 3.35
C LEU A 61 13.15 24.49 3.48
N PRO A 62 14.02 23.63 4.05
CA PRO A 62 15.42 23.97 4.31
C PRO A 62 16.21 24.07 3.00
N GLU A 63 17.20 24.95 2.95
CA GLU A 63 18.05 25.08 1.74
C GLU A 63 18.88 23.82 1.51
N ASN A 64 19.38 23.20 2.59
CA ASN A 64 20.22 22.02 2.54
C ASN A 64 19.70 20.94 3.49
N LEU A 65 19.80 19.70 3.06
CA LEU A 65 19.52 18.51 3.87
C LEU A 65 20.84 17.85 4.27
N PRO A 66 20.93 17.28 5.49
CA PRO A 66 22.02 16.38 5.86
C PRO A 66 22.11 15.18 4.91
N ASP A 67 23.31 14.65 4.70
CA ASP A 67 23.54 13.53 3.77
C ASP A 67 22.86 12.23 4.20
N ASP A 68 22.58 12.06 5.49
CA ASP A 68 21.90 10.94 6.12
C ASP A 68 20.40 11.19 6.36
N ALA A 69 19.84 12.24 5.76
CA ALA A 69 18.44 12.59 5.94
C ALA A 69 17.50 11.57 5.28
N MET A 70 16.36 11.37 5.92
CA MET A 70 15.19 10.73 5.33
C MET A 70 14.12 11.79 5.07
N VAL A 71 13.66 11.91 3.84
CA VAL A 71 12.58 12.81 3.44
C VAL A 71 11.33 11.98 3.22
N VAL A 72 10.27 12.31 3.95
CA VAL A 72 8.95 11.67 3.81
C VAL A 72 8.00 12.68 3.16
N ILE A 73 7.34 12.32 2.07
CA ILE A 73 6.33 13.16 1.42
C ILE A 73 5.00 12.43 1.37
N SER A 74 3.96 13.08 1.89
CA SER A 74 2.59 12.55 1.90
C SER A 74 1.84 12.87 0.60
N GLY A 75 0.73 12.17 0.39
CA GLY A 75 -0.23 12.52 -0.65
C GLY A 75 -1.12 13.71 -0.27
N SER A 76 -1.83 14.24 -1.28
CA SER A 76 -2.83 15.28 -1.16
C SER A 76 -4.21 14.76 -1.52
N ALA A 77 -5.25 15.27 -0.87
CA ALA A 77 -6.64 14.96 -1.20
C ALA A 77 -7.15 15.85 -2.33
N ASP A 78 -7.90 15.28 -3.26
CA ASP A 78 -8.57 16.06 -4.32
C ASP A 78 -9.63 17.00 -3.71
N ILE A 79 -10.41 16.47 -2.77
CA ILE A 79 -11.48 17.20 -2.08
C ILE A 79 -11.36 16.99 -0.57
N PRO A 80 -10.86 17.97 0.19
CA PRO A 80 -10.86 17.90 1.65
C PRO A 80 -12.26 18.04 2.23
N LEU A 81 -12.49 17.52 3.43
CA LEU A 81 -13.75 17.65 4.15
C LEU A 81 -14.06 19.15 4.39
N GLY A 82 -15.25 19.58 3.98
CA GLY A 82 -15.67 21.00 4.06
C GLY A 82 -15.02 21.92 3.01
N GLY A 83 -14.22 21.36 2.10
CA GLY A 83 -13.59 22.09 1.00
C GLY A 83 -14.44 22.07 -0.27
N VAL A 84 -14.25 23.08 -1.11
CA VAL A 84 -14.77 23.09 -2.49
C VAL A 84 -13.76 22.37 -3.37
N GLY A 85 -14.22 21.42 -4.21
CA GLY A 85 -13.35 20.72 -5.16
C GLY A 85 -12.72 21.69 -6.15
N ASN A 86 -11.47 21.62 -6.27
CA ASN A 86 -10.41 22.08 -7.15
C ASN A 86 -9.26 22.63 -6.32
N SER A 87 -8.05 22.13 -6.61
CA SER A 87 -6.82 22.80 -6.24
C SER A 87 -6.90 24.21 -6.83
N GLY A 88 -7.02 25.22 -5.98
CA GLY A 88 -6.95 26.60 -6.47
C GLY A 88 -5.52 26.90 -6.95
N GLU A 89 -5.36 27.92 -7.78
CA GLU A 89 -4.02 28.42 -8.24
C GLU A 89 -2.99 28.51 -7.10
N LYS A 90 -3.48 28.79 -5.87
CA LYS A 90 -2.64 28.86 -4.67
C LYS A 90 -2.01 27.49 -4.31
N ASP A 91 -2.76 26.40 -4.38
CA ASP A 91 -2.25 25.08 -4.06
C ASP A 91 -1.26 24.60 -5.11
N ASP A 92 -1.52 24.90 -6.39
CA ASP A 92 -0.62 24.57 -7.50
C ASP A 92 0.73 25.29 -7.35
N VAL A 93 0.72 26.55 -6.90
CA VAL A 93 1.95 27.31 -6.60
C VAL A 93 2.72 26.70 -5.45
N LEU A 94 2.04 26.29 -4.37
CA LEU A 94 2.66 25.64 -3.21
C LEU A 94 3.24 24.27 -3.57
N GLU A 95 2.55 23.48 -4.38
CA GLU A 95 3.09 22.20 -4.88
C GLU A 95 4.30 22.41 -5.80
N ALA A 96 4.28 23.43 -6.68
CA ALA A 96 5.41 23.75 -7.52
C ALA A 96 6.65 24.18 -6.70
N GLN A 97 6.45 24.85 -5.56
CA GLN A 97 7.54 25.16 -4.62
C GLN A 97 8.14 23.89 -4.02
N ILE A 98 7.30 22.93 -3.59
CA ILE A 98 7.77 21.63 -3.09
C ILE A 98 8.58 20.89 -4.16
N VAL A 99 8.05 20.77 -5.39
CA VAL A 99 8.72 20.10 -6.51
C VAL A 99 10.08 20.74 -6.82
N SER A 100 10.12 22.08 -6.87
CA SER A 100 11.36 22.82 -7.10
C SER A 100 12.39 22.60 -5.98
N TRP A 101 11.92 22.60 -4.72
CA TRP A 101 12.77 22.32 -3.57
C TRP A 101 13.30 20.89 -3.60
N MET A 102 12.44 19.87 -3.81
CA MET A 102 12.84 18.47 -3.89
C MET A 102 13.93 18.24 -4.93
N ARG A 103 13.80 18.83 -6.11
CA ARG A 103 14.78 18.73 -7.19
C ARG A 103 16.16 19.26 -6.80
N ARG A 104 16.23 20.29 -5.96
CA ARG A 104 17.49 20.87 -5.50
C ARG A 104 18.06 20.18 -4.27
N ALA A 105 17.20 19.84 -3.31
CA ALA A 105 17.62 19.41 -1.99
C ALA A 105 17.88 17.89 -1.91
N ILE A 106 17.13 17.09 -2.67
CA ILE A 106 17.21 15.62 -2.59
C ILE A 106 18.30 15.13 -3.56
N ARG A 107 19.44 14.80 -3.01
CA ARG A 107 20.63 14.28 -3.72
C ARG A 107 20.66 12.73 -3.62
N PRO A 108 21.44 12.04 -4.49
CA PRO A 108 21.73 10.62 -4.31
C PRO A 108 22.25 10.34 -2.89
N GLY A 109 21.73 9.28 -2.23
CA GLY A 109 22.04 8.92 -0.86
C GLY A 109 21.06 9.45 0.18
N ILE A 110 20.29 10.51 -0.11
CA ILE A 110 19.17 10.93 0.73
C ILE A 110 17.98 10.00 0.46
N ARG A 111 17.51 9.32 1.50
CA ARG A 111 16.38 8.39 1.41
C ARG A 111 15.08 9.17 1.22
N LEU A 112 14.42 8.97 0.07
CA LEU A 112 13.11 9.57 -0.22
C LEU A 112 12.01 8.54 -0.05
N VAL A 113 11.08 8.81 0.84
CA VAL A 113 9.90 8.00 1.15
C VAL A 113 8.66 8.72 0.66
N SER A 114 8.07 8.26 -0.44
CA SER A 114 6.89 8.86 -1.04
C SER A 114 5.64 8.03 -0.71
N ILE A 115 4.68 8.64 -0.05
CA ILE A 115 3.45 7.97 0.40
C ILE A 115 2.29 8.41 -0.48
N CYS A 116 1.51 7.48 -0.99
CA CYS A 116 0.33 7.74 -1.81
C CYS A 116 0.66 8.60 -3.05
N SER A 117 -0.12 9.65 -3.32
CA SER A 117 0.14 10.62 -4.40
C SER A 117 1.38 11.50 -4.17
N GLY A 118 2.06 11.41 -3.02
CA GLY A 118 3.39 11.99 -2.84
C GLY A 118 4.41 11.52 -3.88
N ALA A 119 4.23 10.31 -4.44
CA ALA A 119 5.03 9.82 -5.55
C ALA A 119 4.88 10.66 -6.84
N LEU A 120 3.73 11.31 -7.05
CA LEU A 120 3.53 12.20 -8.20
C LEU A 120 4.40 13.47 -8.08
N LEU A 121 4.53 14.02 -6.87
CA LEU A 121 5.42 15.16 -6.61
C LEU A 121 6.89 14.76 -6.82
N ALA A 122 7.29 13.57 -6.35
CA ALA A 122 8.62 13.02 -6.58
C ALA A 122 8.90 12.80 -8.08
N ALA A 123 7.93 12.29 -8.84
CA ALA A 123 8.02 12.11 -10.29
C ALA A 123 8.14 13.45 -11.02
N ARG A 124 7.33 14.45 -10.66
CA ARG A 124 7.43 15.83 -11.21
C ARG A 124 8.79 16.48 -10.92
N ALA A 125 9.44 16.08 -9.85
CA ALA A 125 10.80 16.51 -9.52
C ALA A 125 11.89 15.73 -10.27
N GLY A 126 11.55 14.67 -11.04
CA GLY A 126 12.50 13.79 -11.74
C GLY A 126 13.24 12.82 -10.81
N LEU A 127 12.77 12.64 -9.57
CA LEU A 127 13.45 11.84 -8.54
C LEU A 127 13.13 10.34 -8.61
N LEU A 128 12.21 9.93 -9.45
CA LEU A 128 11.85 8.54 -9.68
C LEU A 128 12.37 7.99 -11.01
N ASP A 129 13.05 8.81 -11.83
CA ASP A 129 13.55 8.39 -13.14
C ASP A 129 14.51 7.21 -13.04
N GLY A 130 14.20 6.12 -13.74
CA GLY A 130 14.98 4.88 -13.72
C GLY A 130 14.90 4.07 -12.43
N TYR A 131 13.91 4.34 -11.59
CA TYR A 131 13.62 3.56 -10.38
C TYR A 131 12.38 2.69 -10.54
N ASP A 132 12.33 1.58 -9.82
CA ASP A 132 11.10 0.85 -9.54
C ASP A 132 10.29 1.64 -8.51
N CYS A 133 8.99 1.84 -8.78
CA CYS A 133 8.15 2.62 -7.87
C CYS A 133 6.69 2.16 -7.92
N THR A 134 5.90 2.64 -6.97
CA THR A 134 4.44 2.48 -6.94
C THR A 134 3.78 3.74 -6.39
N THR A 135 2.47 3.78 -6.44
CA THR A 135 1.62 4.81 -5.83
C THR A 135 0.24 4.23 -5.54
N HIS A 136 -0.67 5.04 -5.04
CA HIS A 136 -2.07 4.64 -4.88
C HIS A 136 -2.66 4.17 -6.23
N HIS A 137 -3.49 3.11 -6.20
CA HIS A 137 -4.01 2.49 -7.43
C HIS A 137 -4.75 3.48 -8.35
N MET A 138 -5.38 4.52 -7.80
CA MET A 138 -6.02 5.58 -8.58
C MET A 138 -5.05 6.52 -9.30
N ALA A 139 -3.78 6.56 -8.90
CA ALA A 139 -2.76 7.47 -9.43
C ALA A 139 -1.71 6.77 -10.32
N ILE A 140 -1.85 5.47 -10.57
CA ILE A 140 -0.90 4.67 -11.35
C ILE A 140 -0.73 5.20 -12.78
N GLU A 141 -1.83 5.52 -13.46
CA GLU A 141 -1.77 6.04 -14.84
C GLU A 141 -1.06 7.39 -14.91
N GLU A 142 -1.32 8.25 -13.93
CA GLU A 142 -0.66 9.54 -13.84
C GLU A 142 0.84 9.38 -13.53
N LEU A 143 1.21 8.49 -12.62
CA LEU A 143 2.61 8.22 -12.33
C LEU A 143 3.36 7.69 -13.56
N ASN A 144 2.78 6.78 -14.35
CA ASN A 144 3.36 6.30 -15.60
C ASN A 144 3.62 7.45 -16.60
N ARG A 145 2.72 8.42 -16.65
CA ARG A 145 2.87 9.59 -17.55
C ARG A 145 3.95 10.55 -17.06
N LEU A 146 4.06 10.75 -15.75
CA LEU A 146 5.02 11.70 -15.15
C LEU A 146 6.44 11.14 -15.06
N ALA A 147 6.59 9.82 -14.94
CA ALA A 147 7.88 9.15 -14.82
C ALA A 147 8.02 8.02 -15.89
N PRO A 148 8.10 8.36 -17.17
CA PRO A 148 8.07 7.38 -18.26
C PRO A 148 9.31 6.47 -18.33
N THR A 149 10.40 6.84 -17.65
CA THR A 149 11.63 6.03 -17.54
C THR A 149 11.63 5.09 -16.33
N SER A 150 10.65 5.20 -15.47
CA SER A 150 10.50 4.39 -14.26
C SER A 150 9.73 3.12 -14.56
N ARG A 151 9.97 2.05 -13.78
CA ARG A 151 9.12 0.87 -13.79
C ARG A 151 8.06 0.98 -12.69
N VAL A 152 6.86 1.40 -13.08
CA VAL A 152 5.74 1.52 -12.14
C VAL A 152 5.13 0.14 -11.90
N LEU A 153 5.29 -0.37 -10.68
CA LEU A 153 4.78 -1.66 -10.25
C LEU A 153 3.36 -1.48 -9.70
N GLN A 154 2.39 -1.95 -10.48
CA GLN A 154 0.98 -1.91 -10.09
C GLN A 154 0.68 -2.90 -8.98
N ASN A 155 -0.35 -2.61 -8.20
CA ASN A 155 -0.88 -3.49 -7.17
C ASN A 155 0.18 -3.97 -6.16
N ARG A 156 1.04 -3.06 -5.70
CA ARG A 156 2.03 -3.24 -4.64
C ARG A 156 1.73 -2.31 -3.49
N LEU A 157 1.84 -2.78 -2.25
CA LEU A 157 1.69 -1.92 -1.08
C LEU A 157 2.80 -0.89 -1.00
N PHE A 158 4.02 -1.33 -1.20
CA PHE A 158 5.17 -0.45 -1.32
C PHE A 158 6.27 -1.11 -2.18
N VAL A 159 7.14 -0.26 -2.69
CA VAL A 159 8.32 -0.64 -3.47
C VAL A 159 9.51 0.11 -2.89
N GLU A 160 10.58 -0.61 -2.65
CA GLU A 160 11.89 -0.07 -2.31
C GLU A 160 12.86 -0.36 -3.45
N ASP A 161 13.48 0.68 -3.97
CA ASP A 161 14.56 0.59 -4.94
C ASP A 161 15.65 1.59 -4.56
N ARG A 162 16.76 1.07 -4.05
CA ARG A 162 17.91 1.86 -3.59
C ARG A 162 17.50 2.88 -2.50
N ASP A 163 17.64 4.17 -2.77
CA ASP A 163 17.28 5.26 -1.88
C ASP A 163 15.87 5.85 -2.14
N ARG A 164 15.04 5.17 -2.94
CA ARG A 164 13.66 5.55 -3.23
C ARG A 164 12.70 4.50 -2.71
N LEU A 165 11.82 4.92 -1.83
CA LEU A 165 10.76 4.09 -1.26
C LEU A 165 9.42 4.74 -1.59
N THR A 166 8.52 3.97 -2.17
CA THR A 166 7.19 4.47 -2.57
C THR A 166 6.11 3.53 -2.07
N SER A 167 4.98 4.05 -1.60
CA SER A 167 3.87 3.23 -1.12
C SER A 167 2.52 3.67 -1.70
N ALA A 168 1.57 2.73 -1.66
CA ALA A 168 0.18 2.97 -2.04
C ALA A 168 -0.53 4.00 -1.15
N GLY A 169 0.08 4.35 -0.02
CA GLY A 169 -0.49 5.31 0.92
C GLY A 169 -1.53 4.74 1.86
N ILE A 170 -2.17 5.63 2.60
CA ILE A 170 -3.13 5.31 3.65
C ILE A 170 -2.48 4.31 4.63
N THR A 171 -3.06 3.12 4.80
CA THR A 171 -2.51 2.12 5.71
C THR A 171 -1.18 1.50 5.22
N ALA A 172 -0.91 1.48 3.91
CA ALA A 172 0.35 0.99 3.36
C ALA A 172 1.56 1.88 3.72
N GLY A 173 1.32 3.14 4.07
CA GLY A 173 2.36 4.02 4.63
C GLY A 173 2.85 3.55 6.00
N ILE A 174 1.96 2.98 6.82
CA ILE A 174 2.32 2.35 8.11
C ILE A 174 3.18 1.11 7.87
N ASP A 175 2.80 0.24 6.90
CA ASP A 175 3.57 -0.96 6.58
C ASP A 175 4.98 -0.60 6.08
N LEU A 176 5.10 0.41 5.22
CA LEU A 176 6.39 0.90 4.74
C LEU A 176 7.25 1.43 5.89
N MET A 177 6.68 2.22 6.81
CA MET A 177 7.43 2.75 7.93
C MET A 177 7.84 1.66 8.93
N LEU A 178 7.00 0.65 9.17
CA LEU A 178 7.37 -0.54 9.95
C LEU A 178 8.52 -1.33 9.28
N HIS A 179 8.54 -1.40 7.94
CA HIS A 179 9.64 -1.98 7.19
C HIS A 179 10.94 -1.20 7.40
N ILE A 180 10.90 0.13 7.27
CA ILE A 180 12.06 1.01 7.50
C ILE A 180 12.59 0.89 8.95
N VAL A 181 11.70 0.85 9.94
CA VAL A 181 12.10 0.64 11.35
C VAL A 181 12.73 -0.75 11.53
N ALA A 182 12.20 -1.79 10.87
CA ALA A 182 12.78 -3.13 10.93
C ALA A 182 14.20 -3.19 10.37
N GLU A 183 14.48 -2.44 9.29
CA GLU A 183 15.84 -2.33 8.73
C GLU A 183 16.82 -1.57 9.65
N ILE A 184 16.38 -0.44 10.21
CA ILE A 184 17.26 0.46 10.97
C ILE A 184 17.44 0.02 12.41
N ALA A 185 16.39 -0.47 13.06
CA ALA A 185 16.34 -0.74 14.50
C ALA A 185 15.90 -2.19 14.85
N GLY A 186 15.75 -3.05 13.84
CA GLY A 186 15.50 -4.47 14.01
C GLY A 186 14.04 -4.90 14.00
N HIS A 187 13.82 -6.15 13.59
CA HIS A 187 12.49 -6.73 13.42
C HIS A 187 11.68 -6.84 14.72
N ALA A 188 12.35 -7.10 15.85
CA ALA A 188 11.69 -7.23 17.16
C ALA A 188 10.98 -5.92 17.55
N LEU A 189 11.66 -4.78 17.36
CA LEU A 189 11.05 -3.47 17.62
C LEU A 189 9.87 -3.20 16.69
N ALA A 190 10.03 -3.43 15.39
CA ALA A 190 8.94 -3.22 14.42
C ALA A 190 7.71 -4.09 14.75
N LEU A 191 7.91 -5.33 15.23
CA LEU A 191 6.82 -6.20 15.66
C LEU A 191 6.11 -5.68 16.92
N SER A 192 6.87 -5.16 17.91
CA SER A 192 6.31 -4.54 19.11
C SER A 192 5.45 -3.33 18.76
N ILE A 193 5.94 -2.47 17.87
CA ILE A 193 5.21 -1.30 17.38
C ILE A 193 3.93 -1.72 16.64
N ALA A 194 4.01 -2.71 15.76
CA ALA A 194 2.84 -3.23 15.04
C ALA A 194 1.75 -3.72 16.00
N ARG A 195 2.12 -4.41 17.08
CA ARG A 195 1.20 -4.84 18.15
C ARG A 195 0.57 -3.65 18.88
N TYR A 196 1.37 -2.63 19.21
CA TYR A 196 0.87 -1.42 19.86
C TYR A 196 -0.15 -0.68 18.99
N LEU A 197 0.12 -0.58 17.69
CA LEU A 197 -0.78 0.06 16.72
C LEU A 197 -1.99 -0.82 16.35
N VAL A 198 -2.09 -2.03 16.93
CA VAL A 198 -3.15 -3.02 16.64
C VAL A 198 -3.20 -3.35 15.14
N VAL A 199 -2.05 -3.38 14.48
CA VAL A 199 -1.93 -3.84 13.09
C VAL A 199 -2.12 -5.35 13.09
N TYR A 200 -3.29 -5.81 12.64
CA TYR A 200 -3.72 -7.21 12.71
C TYR A 200 -2.86 -8.15 11.85
N LEU A 201 -2.45 -7.68 10.67
CA LEU A 201 -1.60 -8.42 9.74
C LEU A 201 -0.44 -7.52 9.31
N ARG A 202 0.80 -7.98 9.48
CA ARG A 202 1.96 -7.36 8.87
C ARG A 202 1.96 -7.70 7.38
N ARG A 203 1.84 -6.67 6.54
CA ARG A 203 1.85 -6.80 5.10
C ARG A 203 3.24 -6.53 4.53
N SER A 204 3.59 -7.18 3.42
CA SER A 204 4.83 -6.96 2.69
C SER A 204 4.63 -6.04 1.50
N GLY A 205 5.71 -5.43 1.00
CA GLY A 205 5.64 -4.55 -0.17
C GLY A 205 5.03 -5.22 -1.40
N GLY A 206 5.27 -6.52 -1.57
CA GLY A 206 4.73 -7.32 -2.67
C GLY A 206 3.24 -7.67 -2.55
N ASP A 207 2.60 -7.35 -1.42
CA ASP A 207 1.17 -7.62 -1.25
C ASP A 207 0.30 -6.68 -2.10
N PRO A 208 -0.87 -7.14 -2.54
CA PRO A 208 -1.77 -6.32 -3.34
C PRO A 208 -2.33 -5.15 -2.52
N GLN A 209 -2.52 -4.00 -3.15
CA GLN A 209 -3.11 -2.81 -2.54
C GLN A 209 -4.56 -3.05 -2.09
N LEU A 210 -5.32 -3.74 -2.92
CA LEU A 210 -6.69 -4.12 -2.59
C LEU A 210 -6.70 -5.53 -2.02
N SER A 211 -7.33 -5.69 -0.88
CA SER A 211 -7.59 -7.02 -0.34
C SER A 211 -8.37 -7.84 -1.37
N PRO A 212 -7.96 -9.08 -1.67
CA PRO A 212 -8.73 -9.96 -2.55
C PRO A 212 -10.20 -10.10 -2.12
N TRP A 213 -10.48 -9.95 -0.83
CA TRP A 213 -11.84 -9.96 -0.27
C TRP A 213 -12.67 -8.74 -0.64
N LEU A 214 -12.03 -7.61 -0.96
CA LEU A 214 -12.67 -6.36 -1.37
C LEU A 214 -12.56 -6.10 -2.86
N GLU A 215 -11.66 -6.78 -3.54
CA GLU A 215 -11.45 -6.63 -4.98
C GLU A 215 -12.71 -7.04 -5.75
N GLY A 216 -13.13 -6.21 -6.70
CA GLY A 216 -14.36 -6.43 -7.45
C GLY A 216 -15.66 -6.20 -6.68
N ARG A 217 -15.61 -5.65 -5.44
CA ARG A 217 -16.81 -5.34 -4.61
C ARG A 217 -17.23 -3.87 -4.64
N ASN A 218 -16.56 -3.06 -5.42
CA ASN A 218 -16.86 -1.62 -5.56
C ASN A 218 -18.06 -1.37 -6.49
N HIS A 219 -19.21 -1.98 -6.18
CA HIS A 219 -20.48 -1.83 -6.89
C HIS A 219 -21.65 -2.10 -5.94
N MET A 220 -22.87 -1.74 -6.35
CA MET A 220 -24.10 -1.93 -5.55
C MET A 220 -25.03 -3.00 -6.13
N HIS A 221 -24.56 -3.87 -7.03
CA HIS A 221 -25.42 -4.84 -7.72
C HIS A 221 -25.77 -6.04 -6.83
N PRO A 222 -27.07 -6.24 -6.44
CA PRO A 222 -27.43 -7.21 -5.40
C PRO A 222 -27.15 -8.68 -5.78
N VAL A 223 -27.31 -9.04 -7.06
CA VAL A 223 -27.05 -10.40 -7.55
C VAL A 223 -25.57 -10.73 -7.44
N VAL A 224 -24.69 -9.79 -7.82
CA VAL A 224 -23.25 -9.99 -7.75
C VAL A 224 -22.79 -10.05 -6.31
N HIS A 225 -23.32 -9.17 -5.42
CA HIS A 225 -22.99 -9.21 -3.98
C HIS A 225 -23.38 -10.56 -3.35
N ARG A 226 -24.57 -11.10 -3.60
CA ARG A 226 -24.96 -12.41 -3.05
C ARG A 226 -24.01 -13.53 -3.47
N ALA A 227 -23.58 -13.55 -4.73
CA ALA A 227 -22.60 -14.53 -5.19
C ALA A 227 -21.24 -14.33 -4.52
N GLN A 228 -20.78 -13.09 -4.37
CA GLN A 228 -19.53 -12.76 -3.70
C GLN A 228 -19.56 -13.12 -2.21
N ASP A 229 -20.68 -12.85 -1.52
CA ASP A 229 -20.86 -13.19 -0.12
C ASP A 229 -20.81 -14.71 0.09
N ALA A 230 -21.50 -15.48 -0.75
CA ALA A 230 -21.46 -16.93 -0.67
C ALA A 230 -20.04 -17.51 -0.86
N ILE A 231 -19.26 -16.94 -1.79
CA ILE A 231 -17.85 -17.35 -1.98
C ILE A 231 -17.01 -16.94 -0.78
N ALA A 232 -17.21 -15.72 -0.24
CA ALA A 232 -16.44 -15.20 0.88
C ALA A 232 -16.71 -15.96 2.19
N GLU A 233 -17.93 -16.42 2.43
CA GLU A 233 -18.28 -17.27 3.60
C GLU A 233 -17.55 -18.61 3.58
N ASN A 234 -17.33 -19.21 2.42
CA ASN A 234 -16.59 -20.46 2.28
C ASN A 234 -15.72 -20.47 1.01
N PRO A 235 -14.56 -19.82 1.00
CA PRO A 235 -13.70 -19.72 -0.18
C PRO A 235 -13.18 -21.06 -0.68
N ALA A 236 -12.94 -22.00 0.23
CA ALA A 236 -12.42 -23.34 -0.07
C ALA A 236 -13.45 -24.25 -0.75
N ALA A 237 -14.73 -23.91 -0.71
CA ALA A 237 -15.77 -24.73 -1.34
C ALA A 237 -15.61 -24.81 -2.87
N SER A 238 -16.17 -25.87 -3.45
CA SER A 238 -16.29 -25.99 -4.89
C SER A 238 -17.49 -25.14 -5.37
N TRP A 239 -17.18 -24.02 -5.99
CA TRP A 239 -18.16 -23.10 -6.55
C TRP A 239 -18.28 -23.28 -8.06
N SER A 240 -19.47 -23.64 -8.53
CA SER A 240 -19.83 -23.57 -9.95
C SER A 240 -20.67 -22.32 -10.21
N VAL A 241 -20.72 -21.87 -11.45
CA VAL A 241 -21.53 -20.72 -11.85
C VAL A 241 -23.01 -21.01 -11.65
N GLU A 242 -23.44 -22.26 -11.87
CA GLU A 242 -24.82 -22.72 -11.68
C GLU A 242 -25.24 -22.59 -10.21
N LYS A 243 -24.42 -23.14 -9.29
CA LYS A 243 -24.68 -23.07 -7.85
C LYS A 243 -24.75 -21.62 -7.33
N LEU A 244 -23.86 -20.77 -7.81
CA LEU A 244 -23.86 -19.35 -7.43
C LEU A 244 -25.03 -18.58 -8.07
N ALA A 245 -25.45 -18.96 -9.28
CA ALA A 245 -26.60 -18.38 -9.93
C ALA A 245 -27.90 -18.69 -9.17
N ASP A 246 -28.06 -19.92 -8.70
CA ASP A 246 -29.18 -20.34 -7.85
C ASP A 246 -29.23 -19.53 -6.54
N ILE A 247 -28.10 -19.42 -5.84
CA ILE A 247 -27.98 -18.63 -4.59
C ILE A 247 -28.30 -17.15 -4.86
N SER A 248 -27.87 -16.63 -5.99
CA SER A 248 -28.00 -15.21 -6.34
C SER A 248 -29.37 -14.85 -6.93
N GLY A 249 -30.21 -15.84 -7.25
CA GLY A 249 -31.50 -15.64 -7.93
C GLY A 249 -31.34 -15.13 -9.36
N ALA A 250 -30.40 -15.70 -10.11
CA ALA A 250 -30.11 -15.34 -11.51
C ALA A 250 -29.89 -16.59 -12.35
N SER A 251 -29.95 -16.47 -13.68
CA SER A 251 -29.47 -17.54 -14.56
C SER A 251 -27.91 -17.52 -14.62
N PRO A 252 -27.26 -18.67 -14.89
CA PRO A 252 -25.80 -18.74 -15.01
C PRO A 252 -25.21 -17.75 -16.01
N ARG A 253 -25.86 -17.59 -17.15
CA ARG A 253 -25.47 -16.64 -18.20
C ARG A 253 -25.57 -15.18 -17.69
N ASN A 254 -26.65 -14.85 -17.00
CA ASN A 254 -26.87 -13.51 -16.47
C ASN A 254 -25.88 -13.20 -15.34
N LEU A 255 -25.64 -14.14 -14.42
CA LEU A 255 -24.64 -13.98 -13.36
C LEU A 255 -23.25 -13.72 -13.95
N SER A 256 -22.81 -14.52 -14.93
CA SER A 256 -21.50 -14.34 -15.57
C SER A 256 -21.38 -12.97 -16.25
N ARG A 257 -22.42 -12.51 -16.95
CA ARG A 257 -22.43 -11.18 -17.55
C ARG A 257 -22.34 -10.07 -16.51
N LEU A 258 -23.19 -10.12 -15.49
CA LEU A 258 -23.23 -9.12 -14.41
C LEU A 258 -21.92 -9.09 -13.62
N PHE A 259 -21.32 -10.25 -13.37
CA PHE A 259 -20.05 -10.35 -12.64
C PHE A 259 -18.92 -9.69 -13.44
N ASN A 260 -18.83 -9.93 -14.76
CA ASN A 260 -17.86 -9.25 -15.61
C ASN A 260 -18.10 -7.73 -15.70
N GLU A 261 -19.37 -7.32 -15.79
CA GLU A 261 -19.75 -5.90 -15.90
C GLU A 261 -19.45 -5.11 -14.62
N HIS A 262 -19.74 -5.66 -13.45
CA HIS A 262 -19.66 -4.95 -12.18
C HIS A 262 -18.40 -5.25 -11.36
N ALA A 263 -17.91 -6.48 -11.40
CA ALA A 263 -16.69 -6.88 -10.68
C ALA A 263 -15.43 -6.85 -11.57
N HIS A 264 -15.57 -6.60 -12.88
CA HIS A 264 -14.48 -6.54 -13.87
C HIS A 264 -13.61 -7.81 -13.92
N MET A 265 -14.17 -8.94 -13.53
CA MET A 265 -13.52 -10.25 -13.57
C MET A 265 -14.56 -11.36 -13.67
N SER A 266 -14.12 -12.60 -13.97
CA SER A 266 -15.01 -13.74 -13.97
C SER A 266 -15.30 -14.23 -12.54
N VAL A 267 -16.45 -14.93 -12.37
CA VAL A 267 -16.80 -15.62 -11.12
C VAL A 267 -15.67 -16.56 -10.66
N THR A 268 -15.09 -17.30 -11.62
CA THR A 268 -14.00 -18.25 -11.36
C THR A 268 -12.72 -17.53 -10.90
N ASP A 269 -12.39 -16.39 -11.50
CA ASP A 269 -11.21 -15.62 -11.10
C ASP A 269 -11.39 -15.04 -9.69
N TYR A 270 -12.58 -14.53 -9.37
CA TYR A 270 -12.90 -14.05 -8.02
C TYR A 270 -12.74 -15.18 -6.98
N ALA A 271 -13.35 -16.35 -7.20
CA ALA A 271 -13.23 -17.49 -6.31
C ALA A 271 -11.76 -17.95 -6.15
N ASN A 272 -11.00 -17.98 -7.24
CA ASN A 272 -9.59 -18.36 -7.22
C ASN A 272 -8.73 -17.36 -6.44
N ARG A 273 -9.00 -16.06 -6.51
CA ARG A 273 -8.28 -15.03 -5.73
C ARG A 273 -8.48 -15.24 -4.23
N LEU A 274 -9.70 -15.54 -3.80
CA LEU A 274 -9.99 -15.82 -2.38
C LEU A 274 -9.32 -17.13 -1.92
N LYS A 275 -9.32 -18.19 -2.74
CA LYS A 275 -8.59 -19.43 -2.45
C LYS A 275 -7.08 -19.20 -2.31
N VAL A 276 -6.48 -18.39 -3.19
CA VAL A 276 -5.06 -18.05 -3.13
C VAL A 276 -4.75 -17.22 -1.88
N SER A 277 -5.61 -16.29 -1.51
CA SER A 277 -5.48 -15.51 -0.27
C SER A 277 -5.49 -16.43 0.96
N LEU A 278 -6.43 -17.37 1.03
CA LEU A 278 -6.50 -18.37 2.10
C LEU A 278 -5.25 -19.26 2.14
N ALA A 279 -4.78 -19.72 0.97
CA ALA A 279 -3.54 -20.51 0.87
C ALA A 279 -2.31 -19.71 1.35
N ARG A 280 -2.26 -18.41 1.04
CA ARG A 280 -1.18 -17.53 1.50
C ARG A 280 -1.15 -17.38 3.02
N GLU A 281 -2.30 -17.23 3.66
CA GLU A 281 -2.38 -17.21 5.11
C GLU A 281 -1.87 -18.53 5.73
N MET A 282 -2.21 -19.67 5.13
CA MET A 282 -1.69 -20.97 5.58
C MET A 282 -0.18 -21.10 5.35
N LEU A 283 0.37 -20.56 4.26
CA LEU A 283 1.82 -20.57 3.99
C LEU A 283 2.61 -19.77 5.04
N LEU A 284 2.06 -18.65 5.51
CA LEU A 284 2.69 -17.76 6.47
C LEU A 284 2.54 -18.26 7.92
N ASN A 285 1.41 -18.90 8.23
CA ASN A 285 1.02 -19.19 9.62
C ASN A 285 0.98 -20.69 9.95
N SER A 286 1.50 -21.56 9.07
CA SER A 286 1.53 -23.00 9.34
C SER A 286 2.74 -23.69 8.68
N THR A 287 3.04 -24.89 9.18
CA THR A 287 4.07 -25.81 8.64
C THR A 287 3.50 -26.81 7.63
N LEU A 288 2.25 -26.66 7.20
CA LEU A 288 1.60 -27.56 6.25
C LEU A 288 2.39 -27.63 4.93
N ASP A 289 2.47 -28.79 4.32
CA ASP A 289 3.07 -28.94 2.99
C ASP A 289 2.17 -28.35 1.88
N MET A 290 2.66 -28.29 0.67
CA MET A 290 1.96 -27.67 -0.47
C MET A 290 0.70 -28.43 -0.86
N GLU A 291 0.68 -29.72 -0.72
CA GLU A 291 -0.46 -30.60 -1.01
C GLU A 291 -1.59 -30.30 -0.04
N ASN A 292 -1.31 -30.32 1.26
CA ASN A 292 -2.28 -30.01 2.30
C ASN A 292 -2.81 -28.56 2.20
N ILE A 293 -1.95 -27.59 1.89
CA ILE A 293 -2.39 -26.21 1.68
C ILE A 293 -3.32 -26.11 0.48
N ALA A 294 -2.96 -26.72 -0.64
CA ALA A 294 -3.79 -26.71 -1.85
C ALA A 294 -5.18 -27.33 -1.57
N GLU A 295 -5.22 -28.47 -0.90
CA GLU A 295 -6.48 -29.12 -0.53
C GLU A 295 -7.33 -28.27 0.40
N ARG A 296 -6.77 -27.76 1.50
CA ARG A 296 -7.49 -26.92 2.46
C ARG A 296 -7.94 -25.58 1.91
N ALA A 297 -7.22 -25.04 0.94
CA ALA A 297 -7.64 -23.84 0.20
C ALA A 297 -8.66 -24.13 -0.91
N GLY A 298 -9.05 -25.39 -1.11
CA GLY A 298 -10.09 -25.81 -2.05
C GLY A 298 -9.62 -25.95 -3.50
N PHE A 299 -8.33 -26.21 -3.72
CA PHE A 299 -7.79 -26.61 -5.03
C PHE A 299 -7.84 -28.13 -5.18
N ALA A 300 -8.09 -28.59 -6.41
CA ALA A 300 -8.11 -30.02 -6.70
C ALA A 300 -6.71 -30.67 -6.69
N SER A 301 -5.65 -29.89 -6.76
CA SER A 301 -4.27 -30.37 -6.69
C SER A 301 -3.28 -29.22 -6.45
N ALA A 302 -2.10 -29.52 -5.91
CA ALA A 302 -1.01 -28.57 -5.78
C ALA A 302 -0.55 -27.99 -7.14
N ARG A 303 -0.70 -28.74 -8.24
CA ARG A 303 -0.42 -28.26 -9.60
C ARG A 303 -1.39 -27.17 -10.01
N GLN A 304 -2.70 -27.34 -9.75
CA GLN A 304 -3.70 -26.31 -10.00
C GLN A 304 -3.43 -25.08 -9.16
N PHE A 305 -3.14 -25.27 -7.87
CA PHE A 305 -2.79 -24.18 -6.94
C PHE A 305 -1.61 -23.36 -7.46
N ARG A 306 -0.48 -23.98 -7.83
CA ARG A 306 0.70 -23.27 -8.35
C ARG A 306 0.35 -22.47 -9.61
N ARG A 307 -0.37 -23.05 -10.56
CA ARG A 307 -0.78 -22.38 -11.80
C ARG A 307 -1.67 -21.16 -11.56
N VAL A 308 -2.57 -21.23 -10.57
CA VAL A 308 -3.44 -20.09 -10.22
C VAL A 308 -2.63 -19.03 -9.45
N TRP A 309 -1.75 -19.46 -8.54
CA TRP A 309 -0.86 -18.61 -7.79
C TRP A 309 0.02 -17.73 -8.68
N GLU A 310 0.67 -18.33 -9.68
CA GLU A 310 1.57 -17.65 -10.65
C GLU A 310 0.87 -16.58 -11.50
N ARG A 311 -0.46 -16.59 -11.57
CA ARG A 311 -1.25 -15.54 -12.22
C ARG A 311 -1.48 -14.32 -11.33
N ILE A 312 -1.31 -14.48 -10.03
CA ILE A 312 -1.64 -13.46 -9.03
C ILE A 312 -0.36 -12.90 -8.40
N TYR A 313 0.64 -13.73 -8.19
CA TYR A 313 1.92 -13.38 -7.58
C TYR A 313 3.10 -13.70 -8.50
N ASP A 314 4.07 -12.78 -8.58
CA ASP A 314 5.28 -12.95 -9.38
C ASP A 314 6.31 -13.93 -8.76
N ALA A 315 6.15 -14.26 -7.47
CA ALA A 315 7.04 -15.18 -6.76
C ALA A 315 6.33 -16.50 -6.45
N PRO A 316 7.03 -17.65 -6.49
CA PRO A 316 6.44 -18.94 -6.18
C PRO A 316 6.00 -19.04 -4.71
N PRO A 317 5.00 -19.90 -4.38
CA PRO A 317 4.50 -20.06 -3.00
C PRO A 317 5.60 -20.41 -1.98
N SER A 318 6.62 -21.17 -2.39
CA SER A 318 7.76 -21.55 -1.54
C SER A 318 8.57 -20.35 -1.04
N ARG A 319 8.68 -19.28 -1.84
CA ARG A 319 9.40 -18.07 -1.47
C ARG A 319 8.67 -17.28 -0.36
N ILE A 320 7.34 -17.27 -0.39
CA ILE A 320 6.52 -16.65 0.66
C ILE A 320 6.72 -17.37 2.00
N ARG A 321 6.81 -18.70 1.99
CA ARG A 321 7.09 -19.50 3.20
C ARG A 321 8.45 -19.15 3.81
N MET A 322 9.49 -18.95 3.01
CA MET A 322 10.82 -18.58 3.50
C MET A 322 10.80 -17.21 4.21
N LEU A 323 9.97 -16.28 3.75
CA LEU A 323 9.77 -14.99 4.39
C LEU A 323 9.04 -15.11 5.74
N GLY A 324 8.13 -16.09 5.88
CA GLY A 324 7.45 -16.42 7.14
C GLY A 324 8.33 -17.22 8.11
N ALA A 325 9.11 -18.17 7.61
CA ALA A 325 9.99 -19.02 8.42
C ALA A 325 11.23 -18.29 8.98
N GLY A 326 11.61 -17.14 8.42
CA GLY A 326 12.67 -16.27 8.97
C GLY A 326 12.28 -15.55 10.26
N ILE A 327 11.05 -15.76 10.76
CA ILE A 327 10.52 -15.16 11.98
C ILE A 327 10.69 -16.08 13.21
N ASP A 328 10.94 -17.40 13.01
CA ASP A 328 11.00 -18.39 14.11
C ASP A 328 12.43 -18.82 14.50
N THR A 329 13.47 -18.22 13.95
CA THR A 329 14.84 -18.50 14.38
C THR A 329 15.55 -17.18 14.74
N TYR A 330 15.31 -16.70 15.95
CA TYR A 330 16.24 -16.07 16.90
C TYR A 330 15.44 -15.43 18.03
#